data_715a9b318859ac412faa382d48ebcc7c
#
_entry.id   715a9b318859ac412faa382d48ebcc7c
#
_cell.length_a   1.000
_cell.length_b   1.000
_cell.length_c   1.000
_cell.angle_alpha   90.00
_cell.angle_beta   90.00
_cell.angle_gamma   90.00
#
_symmetry.space_group_name_H-M   'P 1'
#
loop_
_entity.id
_entity.type
_entity.pdbx_description
1 polymer ?
#
loop_
_entity_poly.entity_id
_entity_poly.type
_entity_poly.pdbx_seq_one_letter_code
_entity_poly.pdbx_strand_id
1 'polypeptide(L)'
;MPDTTANAVSNLRTLAIDIGGTGLKALVLDAGGQALTDRVRVATPRPSTPEALLPAIGKLVEPLGAFDRISIGFPGVVVDGVTLTAPNLHKRWRGFDLAKAVTEQLGRPVRVLNDAGVQGYGVISGHGVEMVLTLGTGLGCAVYLDGNYVPNLELAHHPFGNGKTYEEFVGAKALARIGKKKWNLRVQKVIAQVVPVWNPRHLYLGGGNAKHLTIELPANITITPNVAGLLGGIVLWHDRAPVAPVAPVAPDRAPGLALTR
;
A
#
# COMPACT_ATOMS: atom_id res chain seq x y z
N MET A 1 17.63 -23.39 30.43
CA MET A 1 16.24 -23.39 29.92
C MET A 1 16.27 -22.74 28.54
N PRO A 2 15.93 -23.41 27.44
CA PRO A 2 15.84 -22.75 26.15
C PRO A 2 14.69 -21.76 26.18
N ASP A 3 14.93 -20.59 25.62
CA ASP A 3 14.05 -19.41 25.57
C ASP A 3 12.74 -19.74 24.83
N THR A 4 11.68 -19.98 25.59
CA THR A 4 10.34 -20.36 25.06
C THR A 4 9.66 -19.20 24.30
N THR A 5 10.13 -17.97 24.46
CA THR A 5 9.57 -16.79 23.79
C THR A 5 10.01 -16.66 22.33
N ALA A 6 11.25 -17.01 22.00
CA ALA A 6 11.75 -16.99 20.61
C ALA A 6 11.05 -18.04 19.73
N ASN A 7 10.70 -19.21 20.28
CA ASN A 7 10.00 -20.26 19.54
C ASN A 7 8.51 -19.96 19.28
N ALA A 8 7.87 -19.13 20.11
CA ALA A 8 6.46 -18.75 19.92
C ALA A 8 6.26 -17.78 18.76
N VAL A 9 7.22 -16.88 18.51
CA VAL A 9 7.16 -15.91 17.40
C VAL A 9 7.40 -16.59 16.04
N SER A 10 8.16 -17.68 16.01
CA SER A 10 8.51 -18.39 14.77
C SER A 10 7.35 -19.14 14.11
N ASN A 11 6.23 -19.36 14.82
CA ASN A 11 5.09 -20.14 14.33
C ASN A 11 3.82 -19.31 14.03
N LEU A 12 3.87 -17.97 14.19
CA LEU A 12 2.68 -17.13 13.99
C LEU A 12 2.29 -17.08 12.51
N ARG A 13 1.01 -17.35 12.25
CA ARG A 13 0.40 -17.28 10.93
C ARG A 13 -0.29 -15.94 10.75
N THR A 14 0.00 -15.27 9.66
CA THR A 14 -0.58 -13.95 9.33
C THR A 14 -1.55 -14.08 8.16
N LEU A 15 -2.83 -13.81 8.41
CA LEU A 15 -3.80 -13.63 7.33
C LEU A 15 -3.54 -12.27 6.67
N ALA A 16 -3.16 -12.28 5.40
CA ALA A 16 -2.99 -11.07 4.59
C ALA A 16 -4.22 -10.87 3.71
N ILE A 17 -4.85 -9.69 3.80
CA ILE A 17 -6.03 -9.29 3.03
C ILE A 17 -5.69 -8.05 2.19
N ASP A 18 -6.03 -8.08 0.91
CA ASP A 18 -5.96 -6.94 -0.02
C ASP A 18 -7.38 -6.53 -0.41
N ILE A 19 -7.82 -5.37 0.05
CA ILE A 19 -9.12 -4.78 -0.28
C ILE A 19 -8.97 -3.91 -1.52
N GLY A 20 -9.45 -4.40 -2.66
CA GLY A 20 -9.43 -3.64 -3.90
C GLY A 20 -10.81 -3.18 -4.35
N GLY A 21 -10.87 -2.14 -5.18
CA GLY A 21 -12.12 -1.62 -5.74
C GLY A 21 -12.91 -2.61 -6.62
N THR A 22 -12.28 -3.70 -7.09
CA THR A 22 -12.91 -4.71 -7.97
C THR A 22 -12.85 -6.12 -7.40
N GLY A 23 -12.09 -6.36 -6.34
CA GLY A 23 -11.96 -7.68 -5.73
C GLY A 23 -11.20 -7.62 -4.42
N LEU A 24 -11.60 -8.48 -3.50
CA LEU A 24 -10.91 -8.78 -2.25
C LEU A 24 -10.05 -10.01 -2.50
N LYS A 25 -8.84 -10.03 -1.95
CA LYS A 25 -7.93 -11.17 -2.04
C LYS A 25 -7.37 -11.47 -0.66
N ALA A 26 -7.08 -12.74 -0.39
CA ALA A 26 -6.45 -13.14 0.86
C ALA A 26 -5.59 -14.40 0.67
N LEU A 27 -4.63 -14.56 1.57
CA LEU A 27 -3.85 -15.78 1.78
C LEU A 27 -3.29 -15.78 3.21
N VAL A 28 -2.81 -16.92 3.68
CA VAL A 28 -2.11 -17.03 4.96
C VAL A 28 -0.61 -17.14 4.71
N LEU A 29 0.16 -16.37 5.50
CA LEU A 29 1.62 -16.33 5.50
C LEU A 29 2.17 -16.98 6.76
N ASP A 30 3.33 -17.62 6.66
CA ASP A 30 4.15 -17.98 7.82
C ASP A 30 4.86 -16.76 8.43
N ALA A 31 5.63 -16.98 9.49
CA ALA A 31 6.40 -15.93 10.16
C ALA A 31 7.49 -15.31 9.27
N GLY A 32 7.95 -16.01 8.26
CA GLY A 32 8.93 -15.55 7.26
C GLY A 32 8.30 -14.82 6.07
N GLY A 33 6.97 -14.73 6.00
CA GLY A 33 6.25 -14.11 4.88
C GLY A 33 6.05 -15.03 3.67
N GLN A 34 6.31 -16.36 3.82
CA GLN A 34 6.03 -17.33 2.77
C GLN A 34 4.53 -17.71 2.78
N ALA A 35 3.95 -17.87 1.59
CA ALA A 35 2.56 -18.26 1.46
C ALA A 35 2.35 -19.71 1.93
N LEU A 36 1.47 -19.91 2.92
CA LEU A 36 1.03 -21.23 3.41
C LEU A 36 -0.20 -21.75 2.68
N THR A 37 -0.96 -20.88 2.03
CA THR A 37 -2.17 -21.23 1.30
C THR A 37 -2.15 -20.62 -0.10
N ASP A 38 -2.95 -21.16 -1.00
CA ASP A 38 -3.27 -20.50 -2.25
C ASP A 38 -4.00 -19.19 -1.99
N ARG A 39 -3.84 -18.24 -2.92
CA ARG A 39 -4.53 -16.97 -2.88
C ARG A 39 -5.99 -17.14 -3.29
N VAL A 40 -6.90 -16.85 -2.38
CA VAL A 40 -8.34 -16.77 -2.66
C VAL A 40 -8.76 -15.37 -3.11
N ARG A 41 -9.86 -15.29 -3.84
CA ARG A 41 -10.42 -14.03 -4.34
C ARG A 41 -11.94 -14.08 -4.43
N VAL A 42 -12.56 -12.97 -4.02
CA VAL A 42 -13.99 -12.69 -4.27
C VAL A 42 -14.16 -11.31 -4.92
N ALA A 43 -15.27 -11.09 -5.63
CA ALA A 43 -15.57 -9.77 -6.16
C ALA A 43 -15.89 -8.79 -5.02
N THR A 44 -15.47 -7.52 -5.16
CA THR A 44 -15.88 -6.47 -4.23
C THR A 44 -17.38 -6.24 -4.35
N PRO A 45 -18.15 -6.34 -3.26
CA PRO A 45 -19.60 -6.10 -3.26
C PRO A 45 -19.97 -4.73 -3.81
N ARG A 46 -21.19 -4.64 -4.36
CA ARG A 46 -21.76 -3.36 -4.81
C ARG A 46 -23.14 -3.18 -4.16
N PRO A 47 -23.35 -2.06 -3.45
CA PRO A 47 -22.41 -0.98 -3.12
C PRO A 47 -21.30 -1.48 -2.19
N SER A 48 -20.08 -0.90 -2.34
CA SER A 48 -18.89 -1.30 -1.59
C SER A 48 -18.82 -0.63 -0.20
N THR A 49 -19.91 -0.70 0.57
CA THR A 49 -19.99 -0.15 1.91
C THR A 49 -19.31 -1.06 2.94
N PRO A 50 -18.95 -0.57 4.14
CA PRO A 50 -18.45 -1.42 5.22
C PRO A 50 -19.35 -2.62 5.52
N GLU A 51 -20.66 -2.41 5.61
CA GLU A 51 -21.64 -3.45 5.94
C GLU A 51 -21.73 -4.54 4.87
N ALA A 52 -21.41 -4.21 3.62
CA ALA A 52 -21.37 -5.19 2.54
C ALA A 52 -20.02 -5.92 2.47
N LEU A 53 -18.91 -5.21 2.76
CA LEU A 53 -17.58 -5.79 2.68
C LEU A 53 -17.23 -6.69 3.88
N LEU A 54 -17.62 -6.36 5.09
CA LEU A 54 -17.31 -7.17 6.27
C LEU A 54 -17.80 -8.62 6.13
N PRO A 55 -19.09 -8.92 5.75
CA PRO A 55 -19.51 -10.28 5.48
C PRO A 55 -18.74 -10.94 4.32
N ALA A 56 -18.35 -10.17 3.29
CA ALA A 56 -17.58 -10.70 2.18
C ALA A 56 -16.15 -11.08 2.61
N ILE A 57 -15.54 -10.35 3.54
CA ILE A 57 -14.26 -10.72 4.18
C ILE A 57 -14.42 -12.03 4.94
N GLY A 58 -15.48 -12.20 5.74
CA GLY A 58 -15.75 -13.46 6.45
C GLY A 58 -15.77 -14.66 5.50
N LYS A 59 -16.57 -14.57 4.41
CA LYS A 59 -16.62 -15.61 3.37
C LYS A 59 -15.30 -15.85 2.65
N LEU A 60 -14.52 -14.77 2.41
CA LEU A 60 -13.22 -14.86 1.76
C LEU A 60 -12.23 -15.68 2.57
N VAL A 61 -12.23 -15.53 3.90
CA VAL A 61 -11.23 -16.14 4.77
C VAL A 61 -11.63 -17.54 5.27
N GLU A 62 -12.88 -17.91 5.16
CA GLU A 62 -13.41 -19.21 5.62
C GLU A 62 -12.58 -20.42 5.13
N PRO A 63 -12.17 -20.52 3.85
CA PRO A 63 -11.41 -21.68 3.36
C PRO A 63 -9.92 -21.64 3.74
N LEU A 64 -9.39 -20.58 4.36
CA LEU A 64 -7.95 -20.39 4.57
C LEU A 64 -7.40 -21.04 5.86
N GLY A 65 -8.28 -21.59 6.70
CA GLY A 65 -7.88 -22.28 7.94
C GLY A 65 -7.44 -21.32 9.05
N ALA A 66 -6.54 -21.79 9.91
CA ALA A 66 -6.14 -21.07 11.12
C ALA A 66 -5.10 -19.98 10.86
N PHE A 67 -5.26 -18.85 11.54
CA PHE A 67 -4.31 -17.74 11.59
C PHE A 67 -4.35 -17.07 12.98
N ASP A 68 -3.29 -16.35 13.33
CA ASP A 68 -3.09 -15.76 14.65
C ASP A 68 -3.29 -14.24 14.64
N ARG A 69 -3.05 -13.59 13.49
CA ARG A 69 -3.12 -12.13 13.31
C ARG A 69 -3.49 -11.77 11.87
N ILE A 70 -3.90 -10.53 11.64
CA ILE A 70 -4.46 -10.10 10.35
C ILE A 70 -3.77 -8.82 9.88
N SER A 71 -3.29 -8.81 8.63
CA SER A 71 -2.79 -7.63 7.93
C SER A 71 -3.75 -7.26 6.80
N ILE A 72 -4.13 -5.99 6.73
CA ILE A 72 -5.04 -5.50 5.68
C ILE A 72 -4.39 -4.39 4.89
N GLY A 73 -4.34 -4.54 3.55
CA GLY A 73 -4.13 -3.46 2.60
C GLY A 73 -5.46 -2.82 2.22
N PHE A 74 -5.61 -1.51 2.45
CA PHE A 74 -6.82 -0.75 2.16
C PHE A 74 -6.56 0.34 1.10
N PRO A 75 -7.45 0.55 0.10
CA PRO A 75 -7.22 1.51 -0.98
C PRO A 75 -7.61 2.94 -0.56
N GLY A 76 -6.79 3.55 0.28
CA GLY A 76 -6.98 4.90 0.82
C GLY A 76 -6.10 5.19 2.02
N VAL A 77 -6.24 6.38 2.58
CA VAL A 77 -5.53 6.84 3.77
C VAL A 77 -6.04 6.10 5.00
N VAL A 78 -5.12 5.54 5.78
CA VAL A 78 -5.41 4.84 7.05
C VAL A 78 -4.53 5.41 8.16
N VAL A 79 -5.14 5.75 9.29
CA VAL A 79 -4.45 6.20 10.50
C VAL A 79 -4.99 5.40 11.69
N ASP A 80 -4.13 4.72 12.40
CA ASP A 80 -4.47 3.91 13.59
C ASP A 80 -5.63 2.93 13.38
N GLY A 81 -5.67 2.31 12.17
CA GLY A 81 -6.72 1.36 11.80
C GLY A 81 -8.03 1.99 11.30
N VAL A 82 -8.16 3.33 11.37
CA VAL A 82 -9.30 4.09 10.89
C VAL A 82 -9.07 4.54 9.44
N THR A 83 -10.03 4.28 8.56
CA THR A 83 -9.97 4.67 7.15
C THR A 83 -10.45 6.11 6.98
N LEU A 84 -9.58 7.01 6.52
CA LEU A 84 -9.89 8.45 6.37
C LEU A 84 -10.37 8.80 4.96
N THR A 85 -9.87 8.11 3.94
CA THR A 85 -10.32 8.24 2.55
C THR A 85 -10.61 6.86 1.96
N ALA A 86 -11.41 6.83 0.91
CA ALA A 86 -11.72 5.59 0.18
C ALA A 86 -12.12 5.92 -1.28
N PRO A 87 -11.19 6.41 -2.12
CA PRO A 87 -11.54 6.95 -3.45
C PRO A 87 -12.19 5.93 -4.37
N ASN A 88 -11.86 4.65 -4.23
CA ASN A 88 -12.34 3.55 -5.06
C ASN A 88 -13.45 2.70 -4.40
N LEU A 89 -13.91 3.09 -3.20
CA LEU A 89 -14.96 2.44 -2.45
C LEU A 89 -16.08 3.43 -2.09
N HIS A 90 -17.07 2.98 -1.33
CA HIS A 90 -18.17 3.83 -0.91
C HIS A 90 -17.73 4.86 0.15
N LYS A 91 -18.30 6.08 0.11
CA LYS A 91 -17.98 7.20 1.03
C LYS A 91 -18.15 6.89 2.52
N ARG A 92 -18.95 5.89 2.89
CA ARG A 92 -19.17 5.44 4.29
C ARG A 92 -17.91 4.86 4.95
N TRP A 93 -16.85 4.61 4.20
CA TRP A 93 -15.57 4.23 4.75
C TRP A 93 -14.85 5.37 5.48
N ARG A 94 -15.23 6.63 5.23
CA ARG A 94 -14.59 7.76 5.90
C ARG A 94 -14.90 7.77 7.40
N GLY A 95 -13.86 7.72 8.22
CA GLY A 95 -13.95 7.63 9.67
C GLY A 95 -14.37 6.27 10.20
N PHE A 96 -14.33 5.22 9.37
CA PHE A 96 -14.68 3.87 9.79
C PHE A 96 -13.46 3.17 10.40
N ASP A 97 -13.62 2.63 11.61
CA ASP A 97 -12.59 1.84 12.30
C ASP A 97 -12.58 0.40 11.75
N LEU A 98 -11.81 0.21 10.68
CA LEU A 98 -11.68 -1.08 10.01
C LEU A 98 -10.95 -2.11 10.89
N ALA A 99 -9.91 -1.69 11.60
CA ALA A 99 -9.14 -2.58 12.45
C ALA A 99 -10.02 -3.17 13.56
N LYS A 100 -10.79 -2.33 14.25
CA LYS A 100 -11.73 -2.76 15.28
C LYS A 100 -12.80 -3.68 14.73
N ALA A 101 -13.46 -3.30 13.63
CA ALA A 101 -14.57 -4.08 13.06
C ALA A 101 -14.13 -5.49 12.63
N VAL A 102 -12.94 -5.63 12.01
CA VAL A 102 -12.42 -6.94 11.61
C VAL A 102 -11.90 -7.72 12.82
N THR A 103 -11.33 -7.04 13.83
CA THR A 103 -10.95 -7.69 15.10
C THR A 103 -12.17 -8.31 15.79
N GLU A 104 -13.28 -7.56 15.87
CA GLU A 104 -14.55 -8.05 16.46
C GLU A 104 -15.14 -9.20 15.66
N GLN A 105 -15.05 -9.16 14.34
CA GLN A 105 -15.60 -10.18 13.45
C GLN A 105 -14.79 -11.50 13.48
N LEU A 106 -13.46 -11.41 13.44
CA LEU A 106 -12.57 -12.57 13.24
C LEU A 106 -11.84 -13.00 14.53
N GLY A 107 -11.95 -12.25 15.63
CA GLY A 107 -11.40 -12.59 16.93
C GLY A 107 -9.87 -12.59 16.99
N ARG A 108 -9.20 -11.84 16.07
CA ARG A 108 -7.74 -11.78 15.99
C ARG A 108 -7.26 -10.33 15.87
N PRO A 109 -6.05 -9.99 16.36
CA PRO A 109 -5.51 -8.64 16.22
C PRO A 109 -5.32 -8.26 14.75
N VAL A 110 -5.64 -7.02 14.40
CA VAL A 110 -5.63 -6.48 13.04
C VAL A 110 -4.70 -5.28 12.94
N ARG A 111 -3.88 -5.24 11.89
CA ARG A 111 -3.14 -4.04 11.46
C ARG A 111 -3.54 -3.69 10.03
N VAL A 112 -3.82 -2.41 9.81
CA VAL A 112 -4.29 -1.90 8.51
C VAL A 112 -3.32 -0.85 8.00
N LEU A 113 -3.00 -0.91 6.71
CA LEU A 113 -2.18 0.10 6.03
C LEU A 113 -2.77 0.37 4.64
N ASN A 114 -2.34 1.46 4.00
CA ASN A 114 -2.61 1.68 2.58
C ASN A 114 -2.14 0.49 1.73
N ASP A 115 -2.91 0.11 0.70
CA ASP A 115 -2.65 -1.07 -0.14
C ASP A 115 -1.30 -1.00 -0.88
N ALA A 116 -0.94 0.17 -1.43
CA ALA A 116 0.37 0.37 -2.05
C ALA A 116 1.51 0.28 -1.01
N GLY A 117 1.26 0.74 0.23
CA GLY A 117 2.18 0.62 1.35
C GLY A 117 2.43 -0.83 1.75
N VAL A 118 1.39 -1.66 1.80
CA VAL A 118 1.57 -3.11 2.04
C VAL A 118 2.31 -3.75 0.88
N GLN A 119 1.92 -3.42 -0.36
CA GLN A 119 2.55 -3.99 -1.56
C GLN A 119 4.04 -3.68 -1.62
N GLY A 120 4.44 -2.48 -1.26
CA GLY A 120 5.82 -2.07 -1.33
C GLY A 120 6.72 -2.85 -0.36
N TYR A 121 6.24 -3.19 0.82
CA TYR A 121 6.99 -4.04 1.75
C TYR A 121 7.34 -5.42 1.20
N GLY A 122 6.61 -5.90 0.22
CA GLY A 122 6.93 -7.17 -0.45
C GLY A 122 8.03 -7.06 -1.52
N VAL A 123 8.56 -5.86 -1.80
CA VAL A 123 9.49 -5.66 -2.92
C VAL A 123 10.70 -4.78 -2.61
N ILE A 124 10.62 -3.90 -1.61
CA ILE A 124 11.71 -2.97 -1.27
C ILE A 124 12.93 -3.71 -0.68
N SER A 125 14.10 -3.14 -0.87
CA SER A 125 15.36 -3.62 -0.30
C SER A 125 15.62 -3.09 1.12
N GLY A 126 14.94 -2.01 1.52
CA GLY A 126 15.07 -1.40 2.84
C GLY A 126 16.25 -0.42 2.96
N HIS A 127 16.75 0.13 1.86
CA HIS A 127 17.91 1.03 1.86
C HIS A 127 17.65 2.32 1.09
N GLY A 128 17.85 3.45 1.75
CA GLY A 128 17.69 4.79 1.18
C GLY A 128 16.21 5.07 0.82
N VAL A 129 15.98 6.00 -0.09
CA VAL A 129 14.64 6.29 -0.59
C VAL A 129 14.24 5.26 -1.64
N GLU A 130 13.19 4.52 -1.39
CA GLU A 130 12.59 3.58 -2.34
C GLU A 130 11.13 3.96 -2.58
N MET A 131 10.67 3.78 -3.80
CA MET A 131 9.32 4.16 -4.18
C MET A 131 8.61 3.03 -4.93
N VAL A 132 7.32 2.88 -4.68
CA VAL A 132 6.46 1.93 -5.39
C VAL A 132 5.31 2.70 -6.04
N LEU A 133 5.09 2.47 -7.32
CA LEU A 133 3.91 2.92 -8.05
C LEU A 133 3.10 1.71 -8.47
N THR A 134 1.83 1.65 -8.07
CA THR A 134 0.93 0.55 -8.45
C THR A 134 -0.01 0.99 -9.55
N LEU A 135 0.09 0.34 -10.71
CA LEU A 135 -0.72 0.60 -11.91
C LEU A 135 -1.91 -0.37 -11.91
N GLY A 136 -3.08 0.10 -11.51
CA GLY A 136 -4.28 -0.71 -11.32
C GLY A 136 -5.53 -0.01 -11.83
N THR A 137 -6.65 -0.11 -11.09
CA THR A 137 -7.86 0.69 -11.30
C THR A 137 -7.53 2.17 -11.33
N GLY A 138 -6.72 2.61 -10.37
CA GLY A 138 -6.10 3.92 -10.30
C GLY A 138 -4.58 3.84 -10.37
N LEU A 139 -3.93 4.78 -9.67
CA LEU A 139 -2.50 4.80 -9.38
C LEU A 139 -2.31 4.80 -7.86
N GLY A 140 -1.60 3.81 -7.33
CA GLY A 140 -1.13 3.84 -5.94
C GLY A 140 0.31 4.33 -5.87
N CYS A 141 0.67 4.91 -4.72
CA CYS A 141 2.03 5.39 -4.46
C CYS A 141 2.42 5.06 -3.02
N ALA A 142 3.62 4.51 -2.85
CA ALA A 142 4.23 4.33 -1.55
C ALA A 142 5.69 4.76 -1.61
N VAL A 143 6.16 5.45 -0.57
CA VAL A 143 7.55 5.88 -0.41
C VAL A 143 8.08 5.31 0.89
N TYR A 144 9.34 4.89 0.86
CA TYR A 144 10.04 4.33 2.01
C TYR A 144 11.38 5.04 2.18
N LEU A 145 11.76 5.22 3.43
CA LEU A 145 13.10 5.67 3.81
C LEU A 145 13.72 4.62 4.72
N ASP A 146 14.80 3.99 4.27
CA ASP A 146 15.50 2.94 5.00
C ASP A 146 14.54 1.84 5.52
N GLY A 147 13.67 1.35 4.62
CA GLY A 147 12.66 0.34 4.91
C GLY A 147 11.43 0.84 5.68
N ASN A 148 11.38 2.10 6.09
CA ASN A 148 10.24 2.67 6.80
C ASN A 148 9.27 3.35 5.82
N TYR A 149 8.01 2.96 5.87
CA TYR A 149 6.96 3.56 5.05
C TYR A 149 6.72 5.02 5.46
N VAL A 150 6.70 5.92 4.48
CA VAL A 150 6.24 7.30 4.66
C VAL A 150 4.72 7.31 4.47
N PRO A 151 3.94 7.50 5.53
CA PRO A 151 2.50 7.25 5.49
C PRO A 151 1.73 8.29 4.69
N ASN A 152 0.65 7.81 4.06
CA ASN A 152 -0.45 8.62 3.55
C ASN A 152 -0.08 9.62 2.43
N LEU A 153 0.86 9.25 1.56
CA LEU A 153 1.16 10.01 0.35
C LEU A 153 0.21 9.61 -0.79
N GLU A 154 -0.72 10.48 -1.12
CA GLU A 154 -1.74 10.28 -2.16
C GLU A 154 -1.36 10.98 -3.48
N LEU A 155 -0.21 10.61 -4.08
CA LEU A 155 0.27 11.14 -5.34
C LEU A 155 -0.76 11.03 -6.47
N ALA A 156 -1.58 9.98 -6.44
CA ALA A 156 -2.61 9.73 -7.45
C ALA A 156 -3.54 10.91 -7.68
N HIS A 157 -3.86 11.65 -6.62
CA HIS A 157 -4.80 12.78 -6.65
C HIS A 157 -4.12 14.12 -6.93
N HIS A 158 -2.78 14.15 -6.94
CA HIS A 158 -2.05 15.37 -7.28
C HIS A 158 -2.23 15.74 -8.76
N PRO A 159 -2.32 17.04 -9.12
CA PRO A 159 -2.37 17.48 -10.50
C PRO A 159 -1.14 17.00 -11.28
N PHE A 160 -1.37 16.33 -12.42
CA PHE A 160 -0.30 15.92 -13.35
C PHE A 160 -0.06 16.97 -14.44
N GLY A 161 -1.15 17.51 -14.99
CA GLY A 161 -1.13 18.47 -16.09
C GLY A 161 -2.37 18.33 -16.98
N ASN A 162 -2.68 19.38 -17.74
CA ASN A 162 -3.85 19.45 -18.63
C ASN A 162 -5.18 19.17 -17.88
N GLY A 163 -5.32 19.65 -16.64
CA GLY A 163 -6.50 19.46 -15.81
C GLY A 163 -6.74 18.04 -15.33
N LYS A 164 -5.73 17.15 -15.37
CA LYS A 164 -5.81 15.75 -14.92
C LYS A 164 -4.93 15.50 -13.73
N THR A 165 -5.38 14.58 -12.86
CA THR A 165 -4.54 13.97 -11.84
C THR A 165 -3.65 12.87 -12.42
N TYR A 166 -2.66 12.41 -11.64
CA TYR A 166 -1.85 11.23 -12.03
C TYR A 166 -2.72 10.02 -12.31
N GLU A 167 -3.72 9.74 -11.46
CA GLU A 167 -4.66 8.62 -11.65
C GLU A 167 -5.44 8.73 -12.96
N GLU A 168 -6.03 9.88 -13.25
CA GLU A 168 -6.77 10.11 -14.50
C GLU A 168 -5.88 10.00 -15.74
N PHE A 169 -4.57 10.19 -15.57
CA PHE A 169 -3.62 10.13 -16.67
C PHE A 169 -3.20 8.70 -17.00
N VAL A 170 -3.01 7.81 -16.00
CA VAL A 170 -2.49 6.44 -16.20
C VAL A 170 -3.35 5.31 -15.62
N GLY A 171 -4.46 5.58 -14.95
CA GLY A 171 -5.35 4.53 -14.40
C GLY A 171 -6.01 3.67 -15.50
N ALA A 172 -6.69 2.60 -15.09
CA ALA A 172 -7.31 1.63 -16.00
C ALA A 172 -8.25 2.26 -17.04
N LYS A 173 -9.02 3.28 -16.66
CA LYS A 173 -9.90 4.02 -17.60
C LYS A 173 -9.10 4.70 -18.72
N ALA A 174 -7.92 5.24 -18.40
CA ALA A 174 -7.03 5.82 -19.39
C ALA A 174 -6.46 4.74 -20.32
N LEU A 175 -5.97 3.63 -19.77
CA LEU A 175 -5.48 2.49 -20.55
C LEU A 175 -6.54 1.98 -21.54
N ALA A 176 -7.76 1.75 -21.08
CA ALA A 176 -8.86 1.29 -21.93
C ALA A 176 -9.19 2.27 -23.07
N ARG A 177 -9.18 3.59 -22.78
CA ARG A 177 -9.52 4.63 -23.75
C ARG A 177 -8.46 4.85 -24.82
N ILE A 178 -7.16 4.84 -24.48
CA ILE A 178 -6.07 5.24 -25.39
C ILE A 178 -5.23 4.08 -25.93
N GLY A 179 -5.44 2.87 -25.42
CA GLY A 179 -4.70 1.67 -25.78
C GLY A 179 -3.28 1.61 -25.21
N LYS A 180 -2.69 0.42 -25.23
CA LYS A 180 -1.40 0.11 -24.56
C LYS A 180 -0.25 1.00 -25.04
N LYS A 181 -0.09 1.21 -26.35
CA LYS A 181 1.03 1.99 -26.91
C LYS A 181 1.06 3.42 -26.37
N LYS A 182 -0.06 4.15 -26.45
CA LYS A 182 -0.16 5.52 -25.95
C LYS A 182 -0.11 5.57 -24.42
N TRP A 183 -0.63 4.54 -23.75
CA TRP A 183 -0.59 4.44 -22.30
C TRP A 183 0.85 4.27 -21.77
N ASN A 184 1.67 3.45 -22.43
CA ASN A 184 3.10 3.31 -22.08
C ASN A 184 3.84 4.65 -22.14
N LEU A 185 3.60 5.48 -23.18
CA LEU A 185 4.16 6.82 -23.26
C LEU A 185 3.71 7.74 -22.10
N ARG A 186 2.49 7.54 -21.58
CA ARG A 186 2.02 8.26 -20.41
C ARG A 186 2.73 7.80 -19.14
N VAL A 187 2.93 6.49 -18.98
CA VAL A 187 3.69 5.98 -17.83
C VAL A 187 5.11 6.50 -17.84
N GLN A 188 5.78 6.55 -19.01
CA GLN A 188 7.11 7.19 -19.12
C GLN A 188 7.10 8.65 -18.63
N LYS A 189 6.06 9.44 -18.99
CA LYS A 189 5.92 10.81 -18.51
C LYS A 189 5.73 10.90 -16.99
N VAL A 190 4.97 9.96 -16.40
CA VAL A 190 4.83 9.88 -14.93
C VAL A 190 6.18 9.60 -14.29
N ILE A 191 6.93 8.62 -14.79
CA ILE A 191 8.28 8.29 -14.30
C ILE A 191 9.21 9.51 -14.40
N ALA A 192 9.20 10.20 -15.55
CA ALA A 192 10.02 11.38 -15.79
C ALA A 192 9.72 12.57 -14.87
N GLN A 193 8.50 12.66 -14.32
CA GLN A 193 8.16 13.66 -13.32
C GLN A 193 8.47 13.20 -11.88
N VAL A 194 8.22 11.94 -11.58
CA VAL A 194 8.34 11.39 -10.22
C VAL A 194 9.81 11.24 -9.83
N VAL A 195 10.64 10.69 -10.72
CA VAL A 195 12.05 10.40 -10.40
C VAL A 195 12.83 11.65 -9.97
N PRO A 196 12.83 12.79 -10.70
CA PRO A 196 13.58 13.97 -10.28
C PRO A 196 13.04 14.67 -9.03
N VAL A 197 11.77 14.43 -8.66
CA VAL A 197 11.20 15.01 -7.43
C VAL A 197 11.62 14.22 -6.20
N TRP A 198 11.54 12.89 -6.26
CA TRP A 198 11.77 12.01 -5.11
C TRP A 198 13.19 11.45 -5.06
N ASN A 199 13.91 11.47 -6.19
CA ASN A 199 15.25 10.88 -6.35
C ASN A 199 15.37 9.50 -5.70
N PRO A 200 14.46 8.56 -6.01
CA PRO A 200 14.47 7.26 -5.37
C PRO A 200 15.71 6.47 -5.78
N ARG A 201 16.35 5.81 -4.84
CA ARG A 201 17.40 4.82 -5.11
C ARG A 201 16.87 3.72 -6.03
N HIS A 202 15.62 3.31 -5.81
CA HIS A 202 14.92 2.35 -6.64
C HIS A 202 13.43 2.69 -6.75
N LEU A 203 12.87 2.55 -7.95
CA LEU A 203 11.45 2.69 -8.24
C LEU A 203 10.88 1.34 -8.68
N TYR A 204 9.86 0.86 -8.00
CA TYR A 204 9.15 -0.37 -8.33
C TYR A 204 7.81 -0.06 -9.01
N LEU A 205 7.53 -0.73 -10.14
CA LEU A 205 6.28 -0.59 -10.88
C LEU A 205 5.46 -1.88 -10.70
N GLY A 206 4.39 -1.80 -9.92
CA GLY A 206 3.52 -2.92 -9.61
C GLY A 206 2.09 -2.73 -10.12
N GLY A 207 1.18 -3.56 -9.60
CA GLY A 207 -0.24 -3.54 -9.93
C GLY A 207 -0.62 -4.34 -11.18
N GLY A 208 -1.91 -4.62 -11.34
CA GLY A 208 -2.41 -5.52 -12.39
C GLY A 208 -2.18 -5.06 -13.82
N ASN A 209 -1.96 -3.76 -14.06
CA ASN A 209 -1.69 -3.20 -15.37
C ASN A 209 -0.19 -3.12 -15.70
N ALA A 210 0.71 -3.33 -14.74
CA ALA A 210 2.16 -3.33 -14.98
C ALA A 210 2.58 -4.37 -16.04
N LYS A 211 1.85 -5.48 -16.16
CA LYS A 211 2.03 -6.49 -17.24
C LYS A 211 1.90 -5.96 -18.67
N HIS A 212 1.37 -4.76 -18.85
CA HIS A 212 1.22 -4.10 -20.16
C HIS A 212 2.36 -3.13 -20.48
N LEU A 213 3.32 -2.97 -19.55
CA LEU A 213 4.50 -2.16 -19.78
C LEU A 213 5.42 -2.84 -20.81
N THR A 214 5.83 -2.05 -21.80
CA THR A 214 6.75 -2.47 -22.89
C THR A 214 7.84 -1.42 -23.12
N ILE A 215 7.96 -0.45 -22.20
CA ILE A 215 8.95 0.63 -22.24
C ILE A 215 10.29 0.11 -21.71
N GLU A 216 11.38 0.62 -22.27
CA GLU A 216 12.69 0.44 -21.68
C GLU A 216 12.78 1.21 -20.36
N LEU A 217 13.28 0.54 -19.33
CA LEU A 217 13.40 1.08 -17.99
C LEU A 217 14.88 1.21 -17.59
N PRO A 218 15.27 2.30 -16.93
CA PRO A 218 16.58 2.41 -16.29
C PRO A 218 16.82 1.29 -15.27
N ALA A 219 18.08 0.97 -14.99
CA ALA A 219 18.48 -0.12 -14.11
C ALA A 219 17.90 -0.02 -12.67
N ASN A 220 17.60 1.20 -12.22
CA ASN A 220 16.98 1.46 -10.92
C ASN A 220 15.45 1.48 -10.97
N ILE A 221 14.81 0.98 -12.03
CA ILE A 221 13.35 0.85 -12.14
C ILE A 221 13.02 -0.61 -12.50
N THR A 222 12.19 -1.27 -11.68
CA THR A 222 11.85 -2.68 -11.86
C THR A 222 10.33 -2.89 -11.87
N ILE A 223 9.85 -3.78 -12.75
CA ILE A 223 8.46 -4.24 -12.74
C ILE A 223 8.35 -5.39 -11.73
N THR A 224 7.39 -5.29 -10.81
CA THR A 224 7.18 -6.27 -9.73
C THR A 224 5.96 -7.16 -9.97
N PRO A 225 5.97 -8.41 -9.49
CA PRO A 225 4.81 -9.30 -9.55
C PRO A 225 3.62 -8.76 -8.75
N ASN A 226 2.40 -9.02 -9.22
CA ASN A 226 1.16 -8.58 -8.54
C ASN A 226 0.87 -9.33 -7.21
N VAL A 227 1.62 -10.39 -6.90
CA VAL A 227 1.48 -11.15 -5.64
C VAL A 227 2.15 -10.43 -4.46
N ALA A 228 3.13 -9.57 -4.73
CA ALA A 228 3.87 -8.84 -3.70
C ALA A 228 2.96 -8.06 -2.73
N GLY A 229 1.78 -7.62 -3.19
CA GLY A 229 0.80 -6.91 -2.38
C GLY A 229 0.27 -7.64 -1.15
N LEU A 230 0.34 -8.97 -1.11
CA LEU A 230 -0.06 -9.75 0.06
C LEU A 230 1.15 -10.15 0.90
N LEU A 231 2.30 -10.45 0.26
CA LEU A 231 3.50 -10.89 0.96
C LEU A 231 4.07 -9.82 1.90
N GLY A 232 3.93 -8.55 1.56
CA GLY A 232 4.33 -7.42 2.43
C GLY A 232 3.53 -7.31 3.73
N GLY A 233 2.39 -8.00 3.85
CA GLY A 233 1.55 -7.96 5.04
C GLY A 233 2.26 -8.41 6.32
N ILE A 234 3.27 -9.29 6.23
CA ILE A 234 4.05 -9.74 7.39
C ILE A 234 4.79 -8.59 8.08
N VAL A 235 5.28 -7.62 7.29
CA VAL A 235 6.10 -6.51 7.80
C VAL A 235 5.32 -5.57 8.72
N LEU A 236 3.98 -5.56 8.64
CA LEU A 236 3.15 -4.79 9.56
C LEU A 236 3.31 -5.25 11.02
N TRP A 237 3.82 -6.47 11.25
CA TRP A 237 3.98 -7.09 12.56
C TRP A 237 5.43 -7.10 13.06
N HIS A 238 6.36 -6.59 12.27
CA HIS A 238 7.71 -6.38 12.77
C HIS A 238 7.69 -5.19 13.73
N ASP A 239 8.24 -5.39 14.91
CA ASP A 239 8.42 -4.30 15.88
C ASP A 239 9.43 -3.31 15.28
N ARG A 240 8.92 -2.13 14.93
CA ARG A 240 9.76 -1.01 14.53
C ARG A 240 10.09 -0.24 15.79
N ALA A 241 11.38 -0.03 16.03
CA ALA A 241 11.78 0.92 17.06
C ALA A 241 11.07 2.26 16.74
N PRO A 242 10.35 2.86 17.70
CA PRO A 242 9.79 4.18 17.49
C PRO A 242 10.95 5.10 17.10
N VAL A 243 10.79 5.83 15.97
CA VAL A 243 11.72 6.91 15.62
C VAL A 243 11.72 7.84 16.82
N ALA A 244 12.87 7.95 17.50
CA ALA A 244 12.99 8.83 18.66
C ALA A 244 12.52 10.23 18.21
N PRO A 245 11.64 10.90 18.96
CA PRO A 245 11.21 12.24 18.62
C PRO A 245 12.45 13.12 18.49
N VAL A 246 12.66 13.68 17.30
CA VAL A 246 13.74 14.67 17.11
C VAL A 246 13.43 15.80 18.08
N ALA A 247 14.36 16.06 19.01
CA ALA A 247 14.23 17.19 19.92
C ALA A 247 13.96 18.45 19.08
N PRO A 248 12.99 19.30 19.46
CA PRO A 248 12.70 20.51 18.71
C PRO A 248 13.99 21.33 18.63
N VAL A 249 14.47 21.56 17.40
CA VAL A 249 15.59 22.48 17.15
C VAL A 249 15.09 23.84 17.64
N ALA A 250 15.78 24.42 18.64
CA ALA A 250 15.49 25.77 19.08
C ALA A 250 15.53 26.69 17.85
N PRO A 251 14.53 27.57 17.66
CA PRO A 251 14.53 28.44 16.50
C PRO A 251 15.80 29.28 16.53
N ASP A 252 16.66 29.09 15.52
CA ASP A 252 17.80 29.97 15.31
C ASP A 252 17.26 31.39 15.24
N ARG A 253 17.75 32.29 16.11
CA ARG A 253 17.38 33.70 16.04
C ARG A 253 17.82 34.20 14.67
N ALA A 254 16.92 34.30 13.75
CA ALA A 254 17.18 34.94 12.48
C ALA A 254 17.80 36.30 12.75
N PRO A 255 18.96 36.62 12.13
CA PRO A 255 19.53 37.97 12.21
C PRO A 255 18.47 38.93 11.67
N GLY A 256 18.08 39.90 12.50
CA GLY A 256 17.01 40.84 12.16
C GLY A 256 17.24 41.49 10.81
N LEU A 257 16.33 41.23 9.85
CA LEU A 257 16.25 42.04 8.64
C LEU A 257 15.84 43.46 9.07
N ALA A 258 16.80 44.37 9.12
CA ALA A 258 16.50 45.79 9.22
C ALA A 258 15.84 46.23 7.92
N LEU A 259 14.53 46.38 7.93
CA LEU A 259 13.82 47.08 6.87
C LEU A 259 14.17 48.56 7.00
N THR A 260 15.12 49.05 6.21
CA THR A 260 15.28 50.49 5.96
C THR A 260 14.11 50.97 5.13
N ARG A 261 13.42 51.98 5.65
CA ARG A 261 12.36 52.71 4.96
C ARG A 261 12.89 53.54 3.79
#